data_ae0d71fa9ca8c0ade0310745e17bb009
#
_entry.id   ae0d71fa9ca8c0ade0310745e17bb009
#
_cell.length_a   1.000
_cell.length_b   1.000
_cell.length_c   1.000
_cell.angle_alpha   90.00
_cell.angle_beta   90.00
_cell.angle_gamma   90.00
#
_symmetry.space_group_name_H-M   'P 1'
#
loop_
_entity.id
_entity.type
_entity.pdbx_description
1 polymer ?
#
loop_
_entity_poly.entity_id
_entity_poly.type
_entity_poly.pdbx_seq_one_letter_code
_entity_poly.pdbx_strand_id
1 'polypeptide(L)'
;MQERKQWFQQFLQQLEEHPDDKVILRLVLMYGRIHQRGAVLRLEWPLLADSLVDLLRARLEKNPTCSLVLSGGKTPETLYQVLGSHRYQSVLDWGRVHLFWGDERYVPHDDPRSNYYVAYEAWLHKSDIPRENIHPMPTHYPDPEDAARAYEAELRAYFGADAPFPAFDLVLLGMGDDGHIASLFPGDPALEEASRWVVPSRAPTEPRQRLTLTLPVLNATPHIWFLVSGESKRAAIEQLFSAAASNLPAAQIAPEVERLWWLSEELYAVAAPYTKT
;
A
#
# COMPACT_ATOMS: atom_id res chain seq x y z
N MET A 1 1.07 -28.68 -10.85
CA MET A 1 0.90 -29.11 -9.44
C MET A 1 2.21 -29.04 -8.66
N GLN A 2 3.36 -29.35 -9.27
CA GLN A 2 4.69 -29.33 -8.64
C GLN A 2 5.20 -27.90 -8.42
N GLU A 3 5.07 -27.00 -9.40
CA GLU A 3 5.48 -25.58 -9.29
C GLU A 3 4.72 -24.81 -8.19
N ARG A 4 3.43 -25.13 -7.98
CA ARG A 4 2.61 -24.51 -6.94
C ARG A 4 2.97 -24.94 -5.52
N LYS A 5 3.44 -26.18 -5.34
CA LYS A 5 4.00 -26.64 -4.06
C LYS A 5 5.33 -25.95 -3.76
N GLN A 6 6.12 -25.72 -4.80
CA GLN A 6 7.43 -25.08 -4.68
C GLN A 6 7.30 -23.61 -4.29
N TRP A 7 6.33 -22.87 -4.89
CA TRP A 7 6.06 -21.49 -4.51
C TRP A 7 5.55 -21.37 -3.05
N PHE A 8 4.63 -22.24 -2.63
CA PHE A 8 4.13 -22.24 -1.26
C PHE A 8 5.24 -22.55 -0.24
N GLN A 9 6.11 -23.49 -0.56
CA GLN A 9 7.28 -23.79 0.27
C GLN A 9 8.27 -22.62 0.33
N GLN A 10 8.50 -21.94 -0.80
CA GLN A 10 9.32 -20.74 -0.85
C GLN A 10 8.70 -19.59 -0.05
N PHE A 11 7.39 -19.38 -0.17
CA PHE A 11 6.66 -18.37 0.61
C PHE A 11 6.76 -18.64 2.12
N LEU A 12 6.54 -19.87 2.56
CA LEU A 12 6.71 -20.25 3.98
C LEU A 12 8.17 -20.09 4.43
N GLN A 13 9.12 -20.49 3.60
CA GLN A 13 10.54 -20.37 3.91
C GLN A 13 10.96 -18.89 4.01
N GLN A 14 10.50 -18.02 3.12
CA GLN A 14 10.73 -16.58 3.21
C GLN A 14 10.18 -15.98 4.51
N LEU A 15 8.97 -16.39 4.91
CA LEU A 15 8.37 -15.95 6.18
C LEU A 15 9.11 -16.50 7.41
N GLU A 16 9.69 -17.70 7.33
CA GLU A 16 10.51 -18.29 8.41
C GLU A 16 11.89 -17.62 8.53
N GLU A 17 12.49 -17.22 7.41
CA GLU A 17 13.78 -16.53 7.35
C GLU A 17 13.72 -15.09 7.86
N HIS A 18 12.53 -14.48 7.86
CA HIS A 18 12.27 -13.14 8.38
C HIS A 18 11.43 -13.22 9.66
N PRO A 19 12.05 -13.33 10.85
CA PRO A 19 11.32 -13.52 12.12
C PRO A 19 10.34 -12.39 12.48
N ASP A 20 10.43 -11.24 11.80
CA ASP A 20 9.48 -10.11 11.89
C ASP A 20 8.13 -10.45 11.25
N ASP A 21 8.14 -11.38 10.31
CA ASP A 21 6.98 -11.76 9.52
C ASP A 21 6.12 -12.84 10.20
N LYS A 22 6.45 -13.22 11.46
CA LYS A 22 5.63 -14.15 12.26
C LYS A 22 4.18 -13.68 12.43
N VAL A 23 3.97 -12.36 12.49
CA VAL A 23 2.63 -11.77 12.53
C VAL A 23 1.88 -12.14 11.26
N ILE A 24 2.51 -11.95 10.13
CA ILE A 24 1.94 -12.22 8.80
C ILE A 24 1.73 -13.71 8.58
N LEU A 25 2.73 -14.53 8.92
CA LEU A 25 2.61 -15.98 8.82
C LEU A 25 1.40 -16.48 9.63
N ARG A 26 1.25 -15.99 10.86
CA ARG A 26 0.12 -16.34 11.73
C ARG A 26 -1.21 -15.91 11.11
N LEU A 27 -1.28 -14.68 10.59
CA LEU A 27 -2.45 -14.13 9.93
C LEU A 27 -2.87 -14.98 8.73
N VAL A 28 -1.92 -15.28 7.84
CA VAL A 28 -2.16 -16.08 6.63
C VAL A 28 -2.55 -17.50 6.97
N LEU A 29 -1.89 -18.16 7.93
CA LEU A 29 -2.22 -19.52 8.34
C LEU A 29 -3.60 -19.64 9.00
N MET A 30 -4.05 -18.59 9.71
CA MET A 30 -5.35 -18.62 10.41
C MET A 30 -6.52 -18.17 9.52
N TYR A 31 -6.31 -17.22 8.63
CA TYR A 31 -7.39 -16.51 7.94
C TYR A 31 -7.20 -16.41 6.43
N GLY A 32 -6.01 -16.72 5.90
CA GLY A 32 -5.65 -16.49 4.51
C GLY A 32 -6.00 -17.65 3.57
N ARG A 33 -6.17 -17.29 2.31
CA ARG A 33 -6.12 -18.23 1.17
C ARG A 33 -4.96 -17.83 0.27
N ILE A 34 -4.30 -18.79 -0.35
CA ILE A 34 -3.05 -18.56 -1.05
C ILE A 34 -3.23 -18.61 -2.57
N HIS A 35 -2.64 -17.63 -3.23
CA HIS A 35 -2.53 -17.53 -4.69
C HIS A 35 -1.10 -17.13 -5.07
N GLN A 36 -0.70 -17.38 -6.34
CA GLN A 36 0.60 -16.95 -6.87
C GLN A 36 0.83 -15.42 -6.79
N ARG A 37 -0.22 -14.63 -6.57
CA ARG A 37 -0.18 -13.18 -6.39
C ARG A 37 -0.26 -12.74 -4.92
N GLY A 38 0.01 -13.63 -4.00
CA GLY A 38 0.00 -13.35 -2.56
C GLY A 38 -1.15 -14.03 -1.81
N ALA A 39 -1.27 -13.72 -0.54
CA ALA A 39 -2.35 -14.23 0.28
C ALA A 39 -3.60 -13.34 0.20
N VAL A 40 -4.77 -13.97 0.23
CA VAL A 40 -6.07 -13.31 0.13
C VAL A 40 -6.81 -13.49 1.45
N LEU A 41 -7.22 -12.38 2.04
CA LEU A 41 -7.93 -12.32 3.31
C LEU A 41 -9.28 -11.59 3.14
N ARG A 42 -10.23 -11.91 4.01
CA ARG A 42 -11.45 -11.11 4.12
C ARG A 42 -11.14 -9.78 4.81
N LEU A 43 -11.68 -8.71 4.26
CA LEU A 43 -11.54 -7.38 4.83
C LEU A 43 -12.41 -7.28 6.10
N GLU A 44 -11.77 -7.43 7.23
CA GLU A 44 -12.33 -7.22 8.56
C GLU A 44 -11.54 -6.11 9.26
N TRP A 45 -12.21 -4.99 9.53
CA TRP A 45 -11.54 -3.76 9.98
C TRP A 45 -10.73 -3.92 11.26
N PRO A 46 -11.24 -4.57 12.33
CA PRO A 46 -10.43 -4.79 13.54
C PRO A 46 -9.22 -5.69 13.27
N LEU A 47 -9.38 -6.76 12.49
CA LEU A 47 -8.30 -7.69 12.17
C LEU A 47 -7.21 -7.00 11.34
N LEU A 48 -7.61 -6.21 10.33
CA LEU A 48 -6.69 -5.42 9.51
C LEU A 48 -5.91 -4.41 10.35
N ALA A 49 -6.60 -3.64 11.20
CA ALA A 49 -5.96 -2.62 12.04
C ALA A 49 -5.03 -3.25 13.09
N ASP A 50 -5.47 -4.33 13.76
CA ASP A 50 -4.63 -5.06 14.72
C ASP A 50 -3.38 -5.64 14.03
N SER A 51 -3.53 -6.23 12.82
CA SER A 51 -2.42 -6.77 12.04
C SER A 51 -1.43 -5.69 11.61
N LEU A 52 -1.92 -4.51 11.20
CA LEU A 52 -1.07 -3.37 10.85
C LEU A 52 -0.27 -2.90 12.06
N VAL A 53 -0.93 -2.72 13.20
CA VAL A 53 -0.25 -2.32 14.44
C VAL A 53 0.79 -3.34 14.87
N ASP A 54 0.48 -4.64 14.77
CA ASP A 54 1.41 -5.70 15.15
C ASP A 54 2.64 -5.74 14.24
N LEU A 55 2.47 -5.53 12.91
CA LEU A 55 3.59 -5.42 11.98
C LEU A 55 4.48 -4.21 12.31
N LEU A 56 3.88 -3.01 12.48
CA LEU A 56 4.64 -1.81 12.83
C LEU A 56 5.36 -1.97 14.18
N ARG A 57 4.71 -2.60 15.18
CA ARG A 57 5.33 -2.89 16.48
C ARG A 57 6.55 -3.79 16.31
N ALA A 58 6.44 -4.88 15.55
CA ALA A 58 7.57 -5.78 15.28
C ALA A 58 8.74 -5.06 14.60
N ARG A 59 8.44 -4.09 13.71
CA ARG A 59 9.47 -3.23 13.10
C ARG A 59 10.13 -2.31 14.12
N LEU A 60 9.34 -1.67 14.97
CA LEU A 60 9.84 -0.74 16.01
C LEU A 60 10.62 -1.44 17.13
N GLU A 61 10.46 -2.74 17.33
CA GLU A 61 11.31 -3.53 18.24
C GLU A 61 12.76 -3.62 17.75
N LYS A 62 12.99 -3.50 16.44
CA LYS A 62 14.32 -3.67 15.82
C LYS A 62 14.88 -2.36 15.28
N ASN A 63 14.05 -1.40 14.97
CA ASN A 63 14.43 -0.15 14.35
C ASN A 63 13.99 1.05 15.20
N PRO A 64 14.71 2.17 15.17
CA PRO A 64 14.33 3.37 15.90
C PRO A 64 13.01 3.98 15.40
N THR A 65 12.74 3.85 14.12
CA THR A 65 11.52 4.34 13.44
C THR A 65 11.03 3.31 12.44
N CYS A 66 9.79 3.46 11.97
CA CYS A 66 9.26 2.72 10.83
C CYS A 66 8.47 3.64 9.89
N SER A 67 8.31 3.18 8.65
CA SER A 67 7.71 3.94 7.56
C SER A 67 6.46 3.23 7.02
N LEU A 68 5.35 3.97 6.96
CA LEU A 68 4.06 3.51 6.44
C LEU A 68 3.61 4.41 5.29
N VAL A 69 3.36 3.82 4.12
CA VAL A 69 2.79 4.54 2.99
C VAL A 69 1.27 4.40 2.98
N LEU A 70 0.61 5.54 2.97
CA LEU A 70 -0.85 5.66 2.95
C LEU A 70 -1.38 5.73 1.51
N SER A 71 -2.62 5.31 1.33
CA SER A 71 -3.36 5.37 0.06
C SER A 71 -4.63 6.19 0.20
N GLY A 72 -5.11 6.76 -0.88
CA GLY A 72 -6.40 7.42 -0.93
C GLY A 72 -7.57 6.46 -1.18
N GLY A 73 -8.77 7.00 -1.13
CA GLY A 73 -10.01 6.29 -1.42
C GLY A 73 -10.80 5.87 -0.17
N LYS A 74 -12.05 5.44 -0.39
CA LYS A 74 -13.00 5.13 0.70
C LYS A 74 -12.58 3.94 1.56
N THR A 75 -11.94 2.94 0.97
CA THR A 75 -11.52 1.75 1.72
C THR A 75 -10.40 2.09 2.71
N PRO A 76 -9.28 2.72 2.32
CA PRO A 76 -8.28 3.21 3.27
C PRO A 76 -8.83 4.23 4.27
N GLU A 77 -9.74 5.12 3.87
CA GLU A 77 -10.38 6.08 4.78
C GLU A 77 -11.05 5.38 5.97
N THR A 78 -11.76 4.27 5.73
CA THR A 78 -12.38 3.49 6.81
C THR A 78 -11.34 2.92 7.77
N LEU A 79 -10.19 2.42 7.26
CA LEU A 79 -9.08 2.00 8.11
C LEU A 79 -8.56 3.17 8.96
N TYR A 80 -8.39 4.35 8.37
CA TYR A 80 -7.93 5.54 9.09
C TYR A 80 -8.90 5.96 10.21
N GLN A 81 -10.21 5.89 9.96
CA GLN A 81 -11.23 6.12 11.00
C GLN A 81 -11.09 5.11 12.16
N VAL A 82 -10.79 3.84 11.86
CA VAL A 82 -10.53 2.81 12.88
C VAL A 82 -9.26 3.13 13.67
N LEU A 83 -8.15 3.45 12.99
CA LEU A 83 -6.87 3.82 13.62
C LEU A 83 -6.99 5.12 14.44
N GLY A 84 -7.82 6.08 14.02
CA GLY A 84 -8.14 7.32 14.75
C GLY A 84 -9.04 7.11 15.96
N SER A 85 -9.55 5.90 16.20
CA SER A 85 -10.36 5.61 17.39
C SER A 85 -9.49 5.52 18.64
N HIS A 86 -10.11 5.77 19.80
CA HIS A 86 -9.44 5.73 21.10
C HIS A 86 -8.70 4.40 21.36
N ARG A 87 -9.21 3.29 20.81
CA ARG A 87 -8.56 1.98 20.93
C ARG A 87 -7.12 1.96 20.43
N TYR A 88 -6.81 2.70 19.34
CA TYR A 88 -5.52 2.64 18.67
C TYR A 88 -4.57 3.79 19.02
N GLN A 89 -5.00 4.76 19.80
CA GLN A 89 -4.17 5.94 20.15
C GLN A 89 -2.91 5.57 20.94
N SER A 90 -3.01 4.60 21.86
CA SER A 90 -1.91 4.23 22.77
C SER A 90 -1.35 2.82 22.58
N VAL A 91 -1.76 2.10 21.52
CA VAL A 91 -1.32 0.71 21.30
C VAL A 91 0.07 0.61 20.68
N LEU A 92 0.57 1.72 20.12
CA LEU A 92 1.86 1.83 19.45
C LEU A 92 2.49 3.17 19.81
N ASP A 93 3.81 3.25 19.83
CA ASP A 93 4.53 4.52 19.87
C ASP A 93 4.47 5.20 18.50
N TRP A 94 3.36 5.89 18.25
CA TRP A 94 3.11 6.60 17.00
C TRP A 94 4.13 7.72 16.74
N GLY A 95 4.82 8.20 17.76
CA GLY A 95 5.92 9.16 17.62
C GLY A 95 7.14 8.63 16.87
N ARG A 96 7.19 7.32 16.62
CA ARG A 96 8.25 6.65 15.86
C ARG A 96 7.80 6.16 14.48
N VAL A 97 6.57 6.46 14.08
CA VAL A 97 6.01 6.08 12.78
C VAL A 97 6.04 7.26 11.83
N HIS A 98 6.71 7.11 10.69
CA HIS A 98 6.73 8.09 9.61
C HIS A 98 5.70 7.72 8.55
N LEU A 99 4.86 8.68 8.17
CA LEU A 99 3.77 8.50 7.22
C LEU A 99 4.09 9.18 5.90
N PHE A 100 3.96 8.43 4.82
CA PHE A 100 4.17 8.86 3.44
C PHE A 100 2.91 8.60 2.61
N TRP A 101 2.84 9.11 1.39
CA TRP A 101 1.74 8.85 0.46
C TRP A 101 2.23 8.13 -0.80
N GLY A 102 1.47 7.14 -1.26
CA GLY A 102 1.78 6.38 -2.48
C GLY A 102 1.45 7.16 -3.75
N ASP A 103 0.42 8.01 -3.67
CA ASP A 103 0.03 8.96 -4.71
C ASP A 103 -0.76 10.12 -4.11
N GLU A 104 -0.87 11.18 -4.87
CA GLU A 104 -1.69 12.32 -4.48
C GLU A 104 -2.38 12.95 -5.69
N ARG A 105 -3.60 13.47 -5.45
CA ARG A 105 -4.32 14.31 -6.37
C ARG A 105 -3.68 15.70 -6.36
N TYR A 106 -3.35 16.22 -7.53
CA TYR A 106 -2.68 17.52 -7.62
C TYR A 106 -3.67 18.66 -7.34
N VAL A 107 -4.05 18.79 -6.10
CA VAL A 107 -4.96 19.80 -5.52
C VAL A 107 -4.38 20.30 -4.20
N PRO A 108 -4.81 21.45 -3.67
CA PRO A 108 -4.41 21.91 -2.34
C PRO A 108 -4.67 20.84 -1.25
N HIS A 109 -3.85 20.83 -0.21
CA HIS A 109 -3.98 19.85 0.88
C HIS A 109 -5.25 20.00 1.73
N ASP A 110 -5.94 21.12 1.64
CA ASP A 110 -7.25 21.40 2.26
C ASP A 110 -8.44 21.07 1.34
N ASP A 111 -8.18 20.61 0.11
CA ASP A 111 -9.23 20.15 -0.79
C ASP A 111 -9.73 18.75 -0.36
N PRO A 112 -11.05 18.52 -0.22
CA PRO A 112 -11.59 17.20 0.14
C PRO A 112 -11.21 16.05 -0.79
N ARG A 113 -10.70 16.34 -1.98
CA ARG A 113 -10.21 15.35 -2.95
C ARG A 113 -8.77 14.93 -2.69
N SER A 114 -8.01 15.64 -1.83
CA SER A 114 -6.64 15.29 -1.47
C SER A 114 -6.61 14.00 -0.63
N ASN A 115 -5.66 13.11 -0.92
CA ASN A 115 -5.42 11.93 -0.12
C ASN A 115 -4.90 12.28 1.28
N TYR A 116 -4.08 13.34 1.37
CA TYR A 116 -3.63 13.88 2.65
C TYR A 116 -4.81 14.38 3.48
N TYR A 117 -5.73 15.17 2.88
CA TYR A 117 -6.90 15.69 3.58
C TYR A 117 -7.75 14.56 4.18
N VAL A 118 -8.02 13.52 3.40
CA VAL A 118 -8.80 12.37 3.84
C VAL A 118 -8.13 11.68 5.05
N ALA A 119 -6.83 11.44 5.00
CA ALA A 119 -6.09 10.84 6.11
C ALA A 119 -6.07 11.76 7.34
N TYR A 120 -5.90 13.08 7.13
CA TYR A 120 -5.90 14.08 8.20
C TYR A 120 -7.23 14.11 8.94
N GLU A 121 -8.35 14.24 8.23
CA GLU A 121 -9.68 14.29 8.82
C GLU A 121 -10.10 12.97 9.50
N ALA A 122 -9.72 11.83 8.90
CA ALA A 122 -10.10 10.54 9.45
C ALA A 122 -9.29 10.14 10.69
N TRP A 123 -8.00 10.51 10.73
CA TRP A 123 -7.07 9.99 11.72
C TRP A 123 -6.09 11.02 12.29
N LEU A 124 -5.30 11.72 11.43
CA LEU A 124 -4.07 12.37 11.86
C LEU A 124 -4.31 13.54 12.82
N HIS A 125 -5.39 14.31 12.65
CA HIS A 125 -5.73 15.43 13.54
C HIS A 125 -6.09 14.98 14.97
N LYS A 126 -6.31 13.68 15.19
CA LYS A 126 -6.62 13.08 16.51
C LYS A 126 -5.45 12.24 17.05
N SER A 127 -4.37 12.13 16.30
CA SER A 127 -3.22 11.30 16.65
C SER A 127 -2.13 12.12 17.32
N ASP A 128 -1.28 11.44 18.09
CA ASP A 128 -0.07 12.01 18.67
C ASP A 128 1.14 11.89 17.73
N ILE A 129 0.91 11.66 16.42
CA ILE A 129 1.97 11.59 15.42
C ILE A 129 2.58 12.97 15.23
N PRO A 130 3.89 13.16 15.47
CA PRO A 130 4.56 14.43 15.29
C PRO A 130 4.44 14.92 13.83
N ARG A 131 4.28 16.23 13.64
CA ARG A 131 4.13 16.78 12.30
C ARG A 131 5.33 16.49 11.40
N GLU A 132 6.53 16.46 11.95
CA GLU A 132 7.77 16.11 11.26
C GLU A 132 7.82 14.66 10.75
N ASN A 133 6.94 13.80 11.27
CA ASN A 133 6.79 12.41 10.80
C ASN A 133 5.71 12.26 9.72
N ILE A 134 5.05 13.34 9.32
CA ILE A 134 3.99 13.35 8.31
C ILE A 134 4.53 14.00 7.04
N HIS A 135 4.72 13.20 5.99
CA HIS A 135 5.38 13.53 4.73
C HIS A 135 4.40 13.53 3.55
N PRO A 136 3.52 14.53 3.41
CA PRO A 136 2.58 14.59 2.31
C PRO A 136 3.28 14.99 1.01
N MET A 137 2.81 14.48 -0.13
CA MET A 137 3.31 14.92 -1.43
C MET A 137 3.04 16.41 -1.65
N PRO A 138 4.05 17.21 -2.06
CA PRO A 138 3.93 18.67 -2.13
C PRO A 138 3.17 19.08 -3.40
N THR A 139 1.88 19.41 -3.28
CA THR A 139 1.02 19.83 -4.41
C THR A 139 0.93 21.33 -4.61
N HIS A 140 1.76 22.11 -3.93
CA HIS A 140 1.77 23.57 -3.99
C HIS A 140 2.73 24.14 -5.05
N TYR A 141 3.54 23.31 -5.70
CA TYR A 141 4.40 23.73 -6.79
C TYR A 141 3.58 24.02 -8.05
N PRO A 142 3.95 25.07 -8.84
CA PRO A 142 3.24 25.34 -10.11
C PRO A 142 3.42 24.21 -11.13
N ASP A 143 4.59 23.55 -11.13
CA ASP A 143 4.91 22.44 -12.01
C ASP A 143 4.92 21.10 -11.23
N PRO A 144 4.09 20.13 -11.62
CA PRO A 144 4.12 18.79 -11.01
C PRO A 144 5.47 18.07 -11.08
N GLU A 145 6.31 18.39 -12.07
CA GLU A 145 7.66 17.86 -12.15
C GLU A 145 8.56 18.40 -11.03
N ASP A 146 8.42 19.66 -10.66
CA ASP A 146 9.14 20.23 -9.52
C ASP A 146 8.66 19.60 -8.21
N ALA A 147 7.37 19.38 -8.08
CA ALA A 147 6.77 18.69 -6.94
C ALA A 147 7.28 17.25 -6.81
N ALA A 148 7.34 16.51 -7.91
CA ALA A 148 7.87 15.15 -7.94
C ALA A 148 9.34 15.11 -7.50
N ARG A 149 10.17 16.03 -8.02
CA ARG A 149 11.59 16.17 -7.62
C ARG A 149 11.72 16.54 -6.14
N ALA A 150 10.89 17.42 -5.64
CA ALA A 150 10.91 17.83 -4.23
C ALA A 150 10.56 16.66 -3.31
N TYR A 151 9.53 15.88 -3.64
CA TYR A 151 9.16 14.70 -2.84
C TYR A 151 10.23 13.61 -2.93
N GLU A 152 10.80 13.36 -4.10
CA GLU A 152 11.92 12.42 -4.24
C GLU A 152 13.12 12.85 -3.39
N ALA A 153 13.44 14.15 -3.33
CA ALA A 153 14.53 14.67 -2.49
C ALA A 153 14.24 14.43 -0.99
N GLU A 154 13.00 14.59 -0.55
CA GLU A 154 12.58 14.28 0.82
C GLU A 154 12.73 12.79 1.13
N LEU A 155 12.29 11.91 0.23
CA LEU A 155 12.46 10.47 0.38
C LEU A 155 13.95 10.08 0.43
N ARG A 156 14.80 10.68 -0.41
CA ARG A 156 16.25 10.44 -0.38
C ARG A 156 16.90 10.93 0.91
N ALA A 157 16.41 12.01 1.50
CA ALA A 157 16.86 12.47 2.82
C ALA A 157 16.51 11.48 3.93
N TYR A 158 15.37 10.81 3.84
CA TYR A 158 14.93 9.83 4.83
C TYR A 158 15.60 8.45 4.65
N PHE A 159 15.63 7.91 3.43
CA PHE A 159 16.13 6.56 3.13
C PHE A 159 17.61 6.48 2.78
N GLY A 160 18.27 7.62 2.55
CA GLY A 160 19.65 7.72 2.10
C GLY A 160 19.75 8.06 0.62
N ALA A 161 20.66 8.99 0.31
CA ALA A 161 20.83 9.53 -1.05
C ALA A 161 21.28 8.48 -2.08
N ASP A 162 22.05 7.48 -1.64
CA ASP A 162 22.63 6.44 -2.49
C ASP A 162 21.75 5.19 -2.61
N ALA A 163 20.61 5.14 -1.94
CA ALA A 163 19.69 4.02 -2.07
C ALA A 163 19.17 3.93 -3.52
N PRO A 164 19.16 2.74 -4.15
CA PRO A 164 18.61 2.59 -5.49
C PRO A 164 17.12 2.92 -5.52
N PHE A 165 16.37 2.39 -4.55
CA PHE A 165 14.96 2.72 -4.28
C PHE A 165 14.72 2.73 -2.77
N PRO A 166 13.72 3.50 -2.28
CA PRO A 166 13.33 3.46 -0.87
C PRO A 166 12.64 2.14 -0.56
N ALA A 167 12.98 1.52 0.56
CA ALA A 167 12.29 0.33 1.06
C ALA A 167 11.44 0.73 2.27
N PHE A 168 10.17 1.06 2.04
CA PHE A 168 9.22 1.33 3.11
C PHE A 168 8.93 0.05 3.91
N ASP A 169 8.61 0.17 5.18
CA ASP A 169 8.25 -1.01 5.99
C ASP A 169 6.89 -1.60 5.60
N LEU A 170 5.93 -0.75 5.22
CA LEU A 170 4.62 -1.18 4.72
C LEU A 170 4.06 -0.15 3.72
N VAL A 171 3.54 -0.64 2.60
CA VAL A 171 2.75 0.16 1.67
C VAL A 171 1.31 -0.35 1.64
N LEU A 172 0.37 0.56 1.88
CA LEU A 172 -1.05 0.33 1.64
C LEU A 172 -1.40 0.78 0.22
N LEU A 173 -2.08 -0.07 -0.54
CA LEU A 173 -2.56 0.24 -1.88
C LEU A 173 -4.06 0.01 -1.99
N GLY A 174 -4.76 0.95 -2.61
CA GLY A 174 -6.06 0.70 -3.21
C GLY A 174 -5.91 0.08 -4.61
N MET A 175 -7.03 -0.25 -5.25
CA MET A 175 -7.06 -0.65 -6.65
C MET A 175 -8.26 -0.01 -7.35
N GLY A 176 -8.05 0.52 -8.56
CA GLY A 176 -9.11 1.03 -9.43
C GLY A 176 -9.93 -0.06 -10.10
N ASP A 177 -11.03 0.32 -10.74
CA ASP A 177 -11.90 -0.59 -11.51
C ASP A 177 -11.18 -1.15 -12.75
N ASP A 178 -10.22 -0.39 -13.27
CA ASP A 178 -9.31 -0.72 -14.37
C ASP A 178 -8.01 -1.41 -13.90
N GLY A 179 -7.91 -1.73 -12.62
CA GLY A 179 -6.75 -2.36 -12.00
C GLY A 179 -5.56 -1.43 -11.77
N HIS A 180 -5.71 -0.09 -11.90
CA HIS A 180 -4.66 0.85 -11.51
C HIS A 180 -4.39 0.78 -10.01
N ILE A 181 -3.17 1.13 -9.63
CA ILE A 181 -2.69 1.23 -8.24
C ILE A 181 -1.98 2.55 -8.05
N ALA A 182 -2.03 3.12 -6.85
CA ALA A 182 -1.58 4.50 -6.64
C ALA A 182 -2.16 5.38 -7.76
N SER A 183 -1.35 6.14 -8.50
CA SER A 183 -1.77 6.80 -9.75
C SER A 183 -1.02 6.27 -10.97
N LEU A 184 -0.77 4.96 -11.01
CA LEU A 184 -0.20 4.21 -12.15
C LEU A 184 -1.34 3.59 -12.97
N PHE A 185 -1.78 4.27 -14.02
CA PHE A 185 -2.92 3.89 -14.85
C PHE A 185 -2.51 3.02 -16.04
N PRO A 186 -3.37 2.11 -16.53
CA PRO A 186 -3.09 1.35 -17.75
C PRO A 186 -2.78 2.29 -18.92
N GLY A 187 -1.62 2.09 -19.55
CA GLY A 187 -1.16 2.88 -20.70
C GLY A 187 -0.61 4.28 -20.37
N ASP A 188 -0.52 4.67 -19.10
CA ASP A 188 0.17 5.90 -18.70
C ASP A 188 1.69 5.67 -18.72
N PRO A 189 2.49 6.61 -19.27
CA PRO A 189 3.97 6.51 -19.28
C PRO A 189 4.59 6.33 -17.89
N ALA A 190 3.96 6.82 -16.83
CA ALA A 190 4.41 6.64 -15.44
C ALA A 190 4.54 5.16 -15.04
N LEU A 191 3.81 4.26 -15.70
CA LEU A 191 3.87 2.82 -15.46
C LEU A 191 5.19 2.19 -15.95
N GLU A 192 5.85 2.83 -16.94
CA GLU A 192 7.11 2.37 -17.54
C GLU A 192 8.35 3.06 -16.92
N GLU A 193 8.14 3.96 -15.96
CA GLU A 193 9.26 4.61 -15.28
C GLU A 193 10.08 3.59 -14.47
N ALA A 194 11.40 3.58 -14.69
CA ALA A 194 12.29 2.56 -14.12
C ALA A 194 13.43 3.12 -13.24
N SER A 195 13.59 4.45 -13.17
CA SER A 195 14.73 5.10 -12.53
C SER A 195 14.36 6.10 -11.44
N ARG A 196 13.28 6.85 -11.65
CA ARG A 196 12.80 7.86 -10.71
C ARG A 196 11.95 7.22 -9.61
N TRP A 197 11.95 7.84 -8.46
CA TRP A 197 11.14 7.38 -7.33
C TRP A 197 9.72 7.94 -7.39
N VAL A 198 9.59 9.18 -7.87
CA VAL A 198 8.33 9.92 -7.92
C VAL A 198 8.18 10.57 -9.29
N VAL A 199 6.98 10.47 -9.87
CA VAL A 199 6.67 11.11 -11.16
C VAL A 199 5.27 11.71 -11.16
N PRO A 200 5.03 12.74 -11.98
CA PRO A 200 3.67 13.11 -12.35
C PRO A 200 3.02 12.01 -13.17
N SER A 201 1.71 11.86 -13.02
CA SER A 201 0.90 10.98 -13.87
C SER A 201 -0.45 11.63 -14.18
N ARG A 202 -1.22 11.00 -15.05
CA ARG A 202 -2.47 11.56 -15.53
C ARG A 202 -3.62 10.56 -15.43
N ALA A 203 -4.55 10.84 -14.51
CA ALA A 203 -5.77 10.07 -14.37
C ALA A 203 -6.76 10.31 -15.55
N PRO A 204 -7.57 9.31 -15.91
CA PRO A 204 -8.63 9.47 -16.89
C PRO A 204 -9.75 10.39 -16.43
N THR A 205 -9.92 10.56 -15.11
CA THR A 205 -10.98 11.39 -14.50
C THR A 205 -10.39 12.50 -13.62
N GLU A 206 -11.18 13.54 -13.35
CA GLU A 206 -10.77 14.65 -12.47
C GLU A 206 -10.65 14.23 -10.99
N PRO A 207 -9.67 14.83 -10.30
CA PRO A 207 -8.56 15.65 -10.76
C PRO A 207 -7.60 14.81 -11.63
N ARG A 208 -7.27 15.31 -12.85
CA ARG A 208 -6.43 14.51 -13.77
C ARG A 208 -4.97 14.50 -13.40
N GLN A 209 -4.44 15.63 -12.94
CA GLN A 209 -3.05 15.69 -12.52
C GLN A 209 -2.84 14.95 -11.20
N ARG A 210 -1.77 14.17 -11.13
CA ARG A 210 -1.37 13.33 -10.01
C ARG A 210 0.12 13.41 -9.76
N LEU A 211 0.53 13.06 -8.54
CA LEU A 211 1.87 12.59 -8.23
C LEU A 211 1.77 11.12 -7.82
N THR A 212 2.76 10.32 -8.15
CA THR A 212 2.76 8.89 -7.80
C THR A 212 4.16 8.36 -7.52
N LEU A 213 4.28 7.44 -6.58
CA LEU A 213 5.42 6.55 -6.49
C LEU A 213 5.44 5.64 -7.72
N THR A 214 6.64 5.26 -8.17
CA THR A 214 6.84 4.41 -9.35
C THR A 214 6.79 2.92 -9.00
N LEU A 215 6.62 2.05 -9.99
CA LEU A 215 6.63 0.60 -9.80
C LEU A 215 7.91 0.08 -9.13
N PRO A 216 9.13 0.53 -9.51
CA PRO A 216 10.35 0.10 -8.81
C PRO A 216 10.34 0.42 -7.32
N VAL A 217 9.82 1.59 -6.92
CA VAL A 217 9.68 1.98 -5.51
C VAL A 217 8.72 1.04 -4.78
N LEU A 218 7.56 0.79 -5.36
CA LEU A 218 6.58 -0.11 -4.77
C LEU A 218 7.15 -1.53 -4.65
N ASN A 219 7.84 -2.02 -5.68
CA ASN A 219 8.41 -3.36 -5.70
C ASN A 219 9.65 -3.52 -4.79
N ALA A 220 10.34 -2.44 -4.43
CA ALA A 220 11.42 -2.46 -3.45
C ALA A 220 10.92 -2.59 -2.00
N THR A 221 9.62 -2.40 -1.76
CA THR A 221 9.01 -2.50 -0.44
C THR A 221 8.74 -3.95 -0.07
N PRO A 222 9.15 -4.44 1.12
CA PRO A 222 8.96 -5.83 1.49
C PRO A 222 7.50 -6.22 1.71
N HIS A 223 6.66 -5.32 2.24
CA HIS A 223 5.27 -5.60 2.55
C HIS A 223 4.31 -4.68 1.82
N ILE A 224 3.43 -5.25 1.00
CA ILE A 224 2.38 -4.51 0.30
C ILE A 224 1.01 -5.12 0.63
N TRP A 225 0.13 -4.27 1.16
CA TRP A 225 -1.24 -4.66 1.49
C TRP A 225 -2.23 -3.92 0.59
N PHE A 226 -2.94 -4.69 -0.20
CA PHE A 226 -4.05 -4.19 -1.01
C PHE A 226 -5.34 -4.15 -0.20
N LEU A 227 -5.98 -3.00 -0.16
CA LEU A 227 -7.27 -2.77 0.49
C LEU A 227 -8.31 -2.53 -0.60
N VAL A 228 -9.11 -3.55 -0.91
CA VAL A 228 -10.02 -3.48 -2.07
C VAL A 228 -11.44 -3.83 -1.65
N SER A 229 -12.36 -2.92 -1.90
CA SER A 229 -13.79 -3.10 -1.65
C SER A 229 -14.64 -2.49 -2.76
N GLY A 230 -15.86 -2.96 -2.88
CA GLY A 230 -16.87 -2.46 -3.81
C GLY A 230 -17.00 -3.28 -5.09
N GLU A 231 -18.23 -3.53 -5.48
CA GLU A 231 -18.61 -4.41 -6.60
C GLU A 231 -18.01 -3.97 -7.94
N SER A 232 -17.74 -2.67 -8.12
CA SER A 232 -17.10 -2.14 -9.34
C SER A 232 -15.70 -2.74 -9.61
N LYS A 233 -15.06 -3.30 -8.60
CA LYS A 233 -13.73 -3.94 -8.71
C LYS A 233 -13.79 -5.41 -9.13
N ARG A 234 -14.98 -6.01 -9.21
CA ARG A 234 -15.20 -7.44 -9.50
C ARG A 234 -14.44 -7.91 -10.74
N ALA A 235 -14.60 -7.21 -11.86
CA ALA A 235 -13.98 -7.60 -13.12
C ALA A 235 -12.45 -7.57 -13.04
N ALA A 236 -11.88 -6.55 -12.40
CA ALA A 236 -10.43 -6.46 -12.23
C ALA A 236 -9.88 -7.56 -11.28
N ILE A 237 -10.59 -7.87 -10.19
CA ILE A 237 -10.25 -8.96 -9.28
C ILE A 237 -10.34 -10.31 -10.00
N GLU A 238 -11.40 -10.57 -10.74
CA GLU A 238 -11.54 -11.81 -11.51
C GLU A 238 -10.41 -11.96 -12.53
N GLN A 239 -10.13 -10.90 -13.31
CA GLN A 239 -9.02 -10.92 -14.26
C GLN A 239 -7.68 -11.15 -13.56
N LEU A 240 -7.45 -10.52 -12.40
CA LEU A 240 -6.21 -10.61 -11.66
C LEU A 240 -5.94 -12.03 -11.14
N PHE A 241 -6.96 -12.70 -10.60
CA PHE A 241 -6.81 -14.00 -9.96
C PHE A 241 -7.04 -15.19 -10.90
N SER A 242 -7.84 -15.06 -11.97
CA SER A 242 -8.12 -16.13 -12.91
C SER A 242 -7.02 -16.34 -13.95
N ALA A 243 -6.34 -15.28 -14.38
CA ALA A 243 -5.38 -15.34 -15.48
C ALA A 243 -3.94 -15.59 -14.99
N ALA A 244 -3.21 -16.45 -15.73
CA ALA A 244 -1.78 -16.64 -15.51
C ALA A 244 -0.96 -15.36 -15.83
N ALA A 245 -1.42 -14.59 -16.83
CA ALA A 245 -0.88 -13.27 -17.18
C ALA A 245 -1.99 -12.23 -17.14
N SER A 246 -1.73 -11.10 -16.52
CA SER A 246 -2.63 -9.95 -16.47
C SER A 246 -1.83 -8.69 -16.76
N ASN A 247 -2.36 -7.84 -17.63
CA ASN A 247 -1.75 -6.55 -17.98
C ASN A 247 -2.17 -5.43 -17.02
N LEU A 248 -2.92 -5.75 -15.96
CA LEU A 248 -3.33 -4.77 -14.97
C LEU A 248 -2.10 -4.24 -14.20
N PRO A 249 -2.00 -2.94 -13.90
CA PRO A 249 -0.93 -2.40 -13.07
C PRO A 249 -0.77 -3.14 -11.73
N ALA A 250 -1.87 -3.49 -11.06
CA ALA A 250 -1.85 -4.28 -9.84
C ALA A 250 -1.17 -5.66 -10.00
N ALA A 251 -1.14 -6.23 -11.20
CA ALA A 251 -0.46 -7.49 -11.48
C ALA A 251 1.07 -7.36 -11.56
N GLN A 252 1.58 -6.14 -11.76
CA GLN A 252 3.01 -5.84 -11.87
C GLN A 252 3.67 -5.63 -10.49
N ILE A 253 2.88 -5.58 -9.43
CA ILE A 253 3.40 -5.54 -8.07
C ILE A 253 3.94 -6.92 -7.70
N ALA A 254 5.22 -6.97 -7.38
CA ALA A 254 5.96 -8.19 -7.04
C ALA A 254 7.01 -7.90 -5.96
N PRO A 255 6.59 -7.57 -4.71
CA PRO A 255 7.51 -7.32 -3.61
C PRO A 255 8.32 -8.57 -3.27
N GLU A 256 9.48 -8.39 -2.67
CA GLU A 256 10.38 -9.50 -2.35
C GLU A 256 9.80 -10.43 -1.28
N VAL A 257 9.07 -9.88 -0.30
CA VAL A 257 8.59 -10.64 0.85
C VAL A 257 7.13 -11.01 0.72
N GLU A 258 6.21 -10.01 0.62
CA GLU A 258 4.80 -10.34 0.77
C GLU A 258 3.84 -9.38 0.06
N ARG A 259 2.74 -9.98 -0.45
CA ARG A 259 1.52 -9.28 -0.88
C ARG A 259 0.32 -9.84 -0.14
N LEU A 260 -0.42 -8.98 0.56
CA LEU A 260 -1.71 -9.33 1.14
C LEU A 260 -2.84 -8.60 0.41
N TRP A 261 -3.90 -9.33 0.11
CA TRP A 261 -5.12 -8.82 -0.50
C TRP A 261 -6.25 -8.87 0.52
N TRP A 262 -6.57 -7.74 1.11
CA TRP A 262 -7.73 -7.56 1.97
C TRP A 262 -8.93 -7.21 1.10
N LEU A 263 -9.79 -8.20 0.87
CA LEU A 263 -10.93 -8.08 -0.03
C LEU A 263 -12.23 -8.06 0.75
N SER A 264 -13.13 -7.14 0.39
CA SER A 264 -14.52 -7.19 0.88
C SER A 264 -15.17 -8.54 0.56
N GLU A 265 -16.23 -8.92 1.28
CA GLU A 265 -16.83 -10.26 1.20
C GLU A 265 -17.19 -10.65 -0.24
N GLU A 266 -17.79 -9.72 -1.00
CA GLU A 266 -18.16 -9.95 -2.39
C GLU A 266 -16.94 -10.19 -3.30
N LEU A 267 -15.85 -9.48 -3.09
CA LEU A 267 -14.61 -9.63 -3.87
C LEU A 267 -13.82 -10.86 -3.42
N TYR A 268 -13.83 -11.17 -2.13
CA TYR A 268 -13.24 -12.40 -1.62
C TYR A 268 -13.90 -13.64 -2.25
N ALA A 269 -15.23 -13.62 -2.38
CA ALA A 269 -15.97 -14.69 -3.05
C ALA A 269 -15.58 -14.86 -4.52
N VAL A 270 -15.22 -13.77 -5.22
CA VAL A 270 -14.71 -13.80 -6.61
C VAL A 270 -13.31 -14.42 -6.67
N ALA A 271 -12.42 -14.04 -5.75
CA ALA A 271 -11.03 -14.55 -5.72
C ALA A 271 -10.94 -16.01 -5.23
N ALA A 272 -11.83 -16.43 -4.32
CA ALA A 272 -11.79 -17.70 -3.62
C ALA A 272 -11.65 -18.94 -4.52
N PRO A 273 -12.35 -19.06 -5.67
CA PRO A 273 -12.21 -20.20 -6.58
C PRO A 273 -10.79 -20.41 -7.14
N TYR A 274 -10.00 -19.34 -7.21
CA TYR A 274 -8.65 -19.32 -7.77
C TYR A 274 -7.56 -19.48 -6.69
N THR A 275 -7.94 -19.52 -5.42
CA THR A 275 -7.04 -19.59 -4.25
C THR A 275 -7.11 -20.96 -3.59
N LYS A 276 -6.12 -21.25 -2.71
CA LYS A 276 -6.10 -22.47 -1.89
C LYS A 276 -6.16 -22.12 -0.41
N THR A 277 -6.81 -22.95 0.37
CA THR A 277 -6.77 -22.97 1.83
C THR A 277 -5.53 -23.72 2.30
#